data_43771c8d890819ef1206fb71df5c9d5c
#
_entry.id   43771c8d890819ef1206fb71df5c9d5c
#
_cell.length_a   1.000
_cell.length_b   1.000
_cell.length_c   1.000
_cell.angle_alpha   90.00
_cell.angle_beta   90.00
_cell.angle_gamma   90.00
#
_symmetry.space_group_name_H-M   'P 1'
#
loop_
_entity.id
_entity.type
_entity.pdbx_description
1 polymer ?
#
loop_
_entity_poly.entity_id
_entity_poly.type
_entity_poly.pdbx_seq_one_letter_code
_entity_poly.pdbx_strand_id
1 'polypeptide(L)'
;MVKTASTMTLPLGAEAPDFSLPDVDGKTVSLADFRDAPALLVIFLCNHCPFVKHVADELARLGREYQARGVAIVGINSNDANSYPADSPAEMRREARQRGYTFPYLYDEAQETAKAYRAACTPDFFLFGKDRKLVYRGQLDSSRPGSNTPVTGEDLRAALDAVLEGKPVAEKQRASIGCNIKWKAGNEPGYFNPAGVP
;
A
#
# COMPACT_ATOMS: atom_id res chain seq x y z
N MET A 1 2.13 -15.62 -11.80
CA MET A 1 2.23 -14.30 -11.13
C MET A 1 3.48 -13.61 -11.61
N VAL A 2 3.40 -12.36 -12.02
CA VAL A 2 4.53 -11.59 -12.54
C VAL A 2 5.11 -10.75 -11.40
N LYS A 3 6.41 -10.87 -11.17
CA LYS A 3 7.17 -10.04 -10.22
C LYS A 3 7.31 -8.65 -10.81
N THR A 4 6.86 -7.62 -10.11
CA THR A 4 6.77 -6.24 -10.60
C THR A 4 7.38 -5.28 -9.56
N ALA A 5 8.17 -4.32 -10.02
CA ALA A 5 8.64 -3.22 -9.19
C ALA A 5 7.62 -2.07 -9.19
N SER A 6 7.53 -1.31 -8.10
CA SER A 6 6.79 -0.06 -8.10
C SER A 6 7.36 0.93 -9.12
N THR A 7 6.49 1.75 -9.70
CA THR A 7 6.89 2.67 -10.79
C THR A 7 7.85 3.76 -10.33
N MET A 8 7.78 4.14 -9.06
CA MET A 8 8.51 5.27 -8.48
C MET A 8 8.28 6.60 -9.23
N THR A 9 7.16 6.71 -9.96
CA THR A 9 6.89 7.86 -10.85
C THR A 9 5.99 8.92 -10.25
N LEU A 10 5.25 8.63 -9.16
CA LEU A 10 4.58 9.68 -8.39
C LEU A 10 5.68 10.53 -7.72
N PRO A 11 5.85 11.83 -8.08
CA PRO A 11 7.00 12.60 -7.60
C PRO A 11 6.91 12.88 -6.10
N LEU A 12 8.06 12.92 -5.41
CA LEU A 12 8.11 13.43 -4.04
C LEU A 12 7.58 14.87 -4.00
N GLY A 13 6.81 15.22 -2.98
CA GLY A 13 6.12 16.49 -2.87
C GLY A 13 4.77 16.56 -3.62
N ALA A 14 4.39 15.54 -4.39
CA ALA A 14 3.05 15.47 -4.98
C ALA A 14 1.98 15.40 -3.90
N GLU A 15 0.84 16.04 -4.13
CA GLU A 15 -0.33 15.91 -3.27
C GLU A 15 -0.88 14.49 -3.32
N ALA A 16 -1.44 14.01 -2.20
CA ALA A 16 -2.09 12.72 -2.16
C ALA A 16 -3.28 12.71 -3.12
N PRO A 17 -3.31 11.78 -4.10
CA PRO A 17 -4.47 11.63 -4.96
C PRO A 17 -5.71 11.30 -4.13
N ASP A 18 -6.83 11.94 -4.45
CA ASP A 18 -8.10 11.75 -3.74
C ASP A 18 -8.65 10.35 -3.95
N PHE A 19 -9.36 9.87 -2.94
CA PHE A 19 -10.13 8.62 -3.01
C PHE A 19 -11.35 8.67 -2.11
N SER A 20 -12.37 7.91 -2.50
CA SER A 20 -13.58 7.66 -1.70
C SER A 20 -14.05 6.25 -2.04
N LEU A 21 -13.73 5.29 -1.18
CA LEU A 21 -13.87 3.86 -1.46
C LEU A 21 -14.60 3.14 -0.33
N PRO A 22 -15.34 2.06 -0.63
CA PRO A 22 -15.91 1.21 0.41
C PRO A 22 -14.81 0.42 1.12
N ASP A 23 -14.90 0.33 2.43
CA ASP A 23 -14.15 -0.62 3.21
C ASP A 23 -14.80 -2.02 3.18
N VAL A 24 -14.15 -2.99 3.82
CA VAL A 24 -14.63 -4.38 3.89
C VAL A 24 -15.95 -4.55 4.65
N ASP A 25 -16.39 -3.55 5.41
CA ASP A 25 -17.67 -3.55 6.14
C ASP A 25 -18.73 -2.70 5.43
N GLY A 26 -18.41 -2.15 4.26
CA GLY A 26 -19.30 -1.35 3.41
C GLY A 26 -19.37 0.12 3.78
N LYS A 27 -18.55 0.58 4.73
CA LYS A 27 -18.44 1.99 5.07
C LYS A 27 -17.59 2.70 4.03
N THR A 28 -18.05 3.84 3.52
CA THR A 28 -17.22 4.70 2.67
C THR A 28 -16.14 5.38 3.50
N VAL A 29 -14.90 5.28 3.04
CA VAL A 29 -13.73 5.93 3.62
C VAL A 29 -13.06 6.78 2.54
N SER A 30 -12.77 8.03 2.86
CA SER A 30 -12.21 9.02 1.95
C SER A 30 -10.89 9.60 2.46
N LEU A 31 -10.12 10.20 1.56
CA LEU A 31 -8.90 10.93 1.93
C LEU A 31 -9.18 12.01 2.99
N ALA A 32 -10.34 12.68 2.90
CA ALA A 32 -10.73 13.73 3.82
C ALA A 32 -10.90 13.24 5.27
N ASP A 33 -11.20 11.97 5.49
CA ASP A 33 -11.34 11.39 6.84
C ASP A 33 -10.02 11.40 7.62
N PHE A 34 -8.90 11.54 6.92
CA PHE A 34 -7.56 11.51 7.51
C PHE A 34 -6.90 12.88 7.64
N ARG A 35 -7.62 13.98 7.31
CA ARG A 35 -7.05 15.35 7.22
C ARG A 35 -6.30 15.83 8.46
N ASP A 36 -6.69 15.38 9.66
CA ASP A 36 -6.12 15.84 10.92
C ASP A 36 -4.93 15.00 11.41
N ALA A 37 -4.64 13.87 10.74
CA ALA A 37 -3.53 13.00 11.12
C ALA A 37 -2.18 13.62 10.74
N PRO A 38 -1.14 13.46 11.59
CA PRO A 38 0.21 13.99 11.34
C PRO A 38 0.89 13.36 10.11
N ALA A 39 0.46 12.18 9.71
CA ALA A 39 0.91 11.48 8.51
C ALA A 39 -0.17 10.53 8.00
N LEU A 40 -0.13 10.22 6.71
CA LEU A 40 -1.00 9.23 6.07
C LEU A 40 -0.15 8.19 5.31
N LEU A 41 -0.29 6.95 5.67
CA LEU A 41 0.29 5.82 4.95
C LEU A 41 -0.79 5.11 4.11
N VAL A 42 -0.63 5.11 2.80
CA VAL A 42 -1.46 4.35 1.86
C VAL A 42 -0.68 3.13 1.40
N ILE A 43 -1.31 1.96 1.51
CA ILE A 43 -0.69 0.67 1.17
C ILE A 43 -1.55 -0.03 0.13
N PHE A 44 -1.03 -0.21 -1.09
CA PHE A 44 -1.68 -1.12 -2.03
C PHE A 44 -1.30 -2.56 -1.68
N LEU A 45 -2.29 -3.37 -1.34
CA LEU A 45 -2.09 -4.76 -0.92
C LEU A 45 -3.23 -5.65 -1.44
N CYS A 46 -3.04 -6.97 -1.36
CA CYS A 46 -4.06 -7.94 -1.74
C CYS A 46 -3.90 -9.23 -0.93
N ASN A 47 -4.85 -10.15 -1.04
CA ASN A 47 -4.88 -11.33 -0.17
C ASN A 47 -4.03 -12.49 -0.68
N HIS A 48 -3.91 -12.65 -2.00
CA HIS A 48 -3.29 -13.86 -2.58
C HIS A 48 -1.80 -13.71 -2.90
N CYS A 49 -1.25 -12.48 -2.90
CA CYS A 49 0.14 -12.21 -3.26
C CYS A 49 1.14 -12.79 -2.23
N PRO A 50 2.11 -13.64 -2.63
CA PRO A 50 3.14 -14.14 -1.72
C PRO A 50 3.98 -13.05 -1.06
N PHE A 51 4.22 -11.92 -1.75
CA PHE A 51 4.95 -10.80 -1.19
C PHE A 51 4.17 -10.09 -0.09
N VAL A 52 2.84 -9.96 -0.22
CA VAL A 52 1.99 -9.43 0.86
C VAL A 52 1.94 -10.41 2.03
N LYS A 53 1.74 -11.70 1.77
CA LYS A 53 1.72 -12.75 2.81
C LYS A 53 3.02 -12.81 3.60
N HIS A 54 4.16 -12.59 2.92
CA HIS A 54 5.48 -12.56 3.55
C HIS A 54 5.62 -11.46 4.61
N VAL A 55 5.02 -10.31 4.38
CA VAL A 55 5.12 -9.13 5.28
C VAL A 55 3.87 -8.89 6.12
N ALA A 56 2.84 -9.74 6.03
CA ALA A 56 1.53 -9.50 6.62
C ALA A 56 1.56 -9.28 8.15
N ASP A 57 2.35 -10.07 8.86
CA ASP A 57 2.48 -9.95 10.32
C ASP A 57 3.17 -8.63 10.71
N GLU A 58 4.15 -8.20 9.92
CA GLU A 58 4.80 -6.90 10.12
C GLU A 58 3.85 -5.74 9.80
N LEU A 59 3.01 -5.86 8.76
CA LEU A 59 1.98 -4.85 8.46
C LEU A 59 0.99 -4.70 9.61
N ALA A 60 0.55 -5.80 10.21
CA ALA A 60 -0.34 -5.78 11.36
C ALA A 60 0.33 -5.14 12.59
N ARG A 61 1.62 -5.44 12.83
CA ARG A 61 2.41 -4.85 13.92
C ARG A 61 2.61 -3.36 13.71
N LEU A 62 3.07 -2.97 12.52
CA LEU A 62 3.26 -1.57 12.12
C LEU A 62 1.95 -0.78 12.24
N GLY A 63 0.84 -1.37 11.79
CA GLY A 63 -0.48 -0.77 11.93
C GLY A 63 -0.78 -0.37 13.37
N ARG A 64 -0.70 -1.31 14.30
CA ARG A 64 -0.95 -1.04 15.72
C ARG A 64 -0.01 0.00 16.32
N GLU A 65 1.28 -0.12 16.03
CA GLU A 65 2.30 0.78 16.59
C GLU A 65 2.15 2.21 16.12
N TYR A 66 2.01 2.44 14.82
CA TYR A 66 1.99 3.78 14.27
C TYR A 66 0.62 4.46 14.36
N GLN A 67 -0.49 3.71 14.34
CA GLN A 67 -1.80 4.28 14.65
C GLN A 67 -1.87 4.78 16.11
N ALA A 68 -1.24 4.09 17.06
CA ALA A 68 -1.11 4.56 18.44
C ALA A 68 -0.31 5.89 18.55
N ARG A 69 0.52 6.20 17.56
CA ARG A 69 1.28 7.45 17.42
C ARG A 69 0.57 8.49 16.56
N GLY A 70 -0.68 8.23 16.16
CA GLY A 70 -1.53 9.15 15.41
C GLY A 70 -1.42 9.05 13.88
N VAL A 71 -0.58 8.18 13.33
CA VAL A 71 -0.50 7.98 11.87
C VAL A 71 -1.79 7.37 11.36
N ALA A 72 -2.40 8.00 10.35
CA ALA A 72 -3.46 7.37 9.59
C ALA A 72 -2.88 6.32 8.65
N ILE A 73 -3.49 5.14 8.60
CA ILE A 73 -3.06 4.05 7.72
C ILE A 73 -4.29 3.53 7.00
N VAL A 74 -4.16 3.26 5.71
CA VAL A 74 -5.21 2.65 4.88
C VAL A 74 -4.61 1.63 3.94
N GLY A 75 -5.22 0.45 3.86
CA GLY A 75 -4.94 -0.57 2.85
C GLY A 75 -5.93 -0.46 1.70
N ILE A 76 -5.46 -0.59 0.46
CA ILE A 76 -6.30 -0.55 -0.74
C ILE A 76 -6.01 -1.78 -1.59
N ASN A 77 -7.05 -2.52 -1.93
CA ASN A 77 -6.98 -3.61 -2.90
C ASN A 77 -7.65 -3.17 -4.21
N SER A 78 -6.87 -3.15 -5.28
CA SER A 78 -7.33 -2.77 -6.62
C SER A 78 -7.29 -3.96 -7.60
N ASN A 79 -7.22 -5.20 -7.10
CA ASN A 79 -7.25 -6.37 -7.97
C ASN A 79 -8.67 -6.63 -8.51
N ASP A 80 -8.75 -7.11 -9.74
CA ASP A 80 -10.01 -7.60 -10.32
C ASP A 80 -10.50 -8.84 -9.57
N ALA A 81 -11.47 -8.65 -8.66
CA ALA A 81 -12.03 -9.73 -7.85
C ALA A 81 -12.85 -10.73 -8.67
N ASN A 82 -13.31 -10.38 -9.87
CA ASN A 82 -14.01 -11.33 -10.75
C ASN A 82 -13.05 -12.40 -11.28
N SER A 83 -11.86 -11.98 -11.69
CA SER A 83 -10.82 -12.90 -12.17
C SER A 83 -9.99 -13.50 -11.02
N TYR A 84 -9.97 -12.85 -9.86
CA TYR A 84 -9.22 -13.25 -8.68
C TYR A 84 -10.10 -13.24 -7.42
N PRO A 85 -11.04 -14.22 -7.25
CA PRO A 85 -12.04 -14.23 -6.19
C PRO A 85 -11.46 -14.19 -4.76
N ALA A 86 -10.21 -14.62 -4.58
CA ALA A 86 -9.49 -14.50 -3.30
C ALA A 86 -9.29 -13.04 -2.84
N ASP A 87 -9.48 -12.07 -3.72
CA ASP A 87 -9.39 -10.64 -3.45
C ASP A 87 -10.76 -9.95 -3.40
N SER A 88 -11.85 -10.72 -3.33
CA SER A 88 -13.19 -10.16 -3.14
C SER A 88 -13.34 -9.45 -1.79
N PRO A 89 -14.24 -8.47 -1.65
CA PRO A 89 -14.48 -7.78 -0.37
C PRO A 89 -14.77 -8.72 0.80
N ALA A 90 -15.44 -9.84 0.55
CA ALA A 90 -15.71 -10.86 1.58
C ALA A 90 -14.41 -11.54 2.06
N GLU A 91 -13.51 -11.88 1.13
CA GLU A 91 -12.22 -12.47 1.47
C GLU A 91 -11.27 -11.44 2.08
N MET A 92 -11.30 -10.18 1.63
CA MET A 92 -10.57 -9.08 2.25
C MET A 92 -10.96 -8.90 3.72
N ARG A 93 -12.27 -8.96 4.03
CA ARG A 93 -12.76 -8.90 5.42
C ARG A 93 -12.21 -10.06 6.25
N ARG A 94 -12.19 -11.27 5.70
CA ARG A 94 -11.65 -12.47 6.37
C ARG A 94 -10.15 -12.30 6.63
N GLU A 95 -9.38 -11.90 5.62
CA GLU A 95 -7.94 -11.67 5.71
C GLU A 95 -7.61 -10.60 6.75
N ALA A 96 -8.28 -9.44 6.71
CA ALA A 96 -8.06 -8.36 7.66
C ALA A 96 -8.26 -8.82 9.12
N ARG A 97 -9.32 -9.59 9.38
CA ARG A 97 -9.58 -10.16 10.72
C ARG A 97 -8.54 -11.20 11.12
N GLN A 98 -8.20 -12.09 10.20
CA GLN A 98 -7.22 -13.17 10.46
C GLN A 98 -5.82 -12.61 10.73
N ARG A 99 -5.41 -11.56 10.00
CA ARG A 99 -4.12 -10.90 10.18
C ARG A 99 -4.09 -9.90 11.33
N GLY A 100 -5.27 -9.49 11.83
CA GLY A 100 -5.37 -8.47 12.85
C GLY A 100 -4.99 -7.09 12.35
N TYR A 101 -5.36 -6.75 11.11
CA TYR A 101 -5.22 -5.39 10.58
C TYR A 101 -6.15 -4.45 11.34
N THR A 102 -5.58 -3.37 11.87
CA THR A 102 -6.32 -2.34 12.63
C THR A 102 -6.70 -1.13 11.79
N PHE A 103 -6.21 -1.08 10.56
CA PHE A 103 -6.49 -0.02 9.60
C PHE A 103 -7.62 -0.41 8.63
N PRO A 104 -8.37 0.56 8.07
CA PRO A 104 -9.36 0.31 7.04
C PRO A 104 -8.75 -0.40 5.82
N TYR A 105 -9.46 -1.40 5.29
CA TYR A 105 -9.06 -2.12 4.10
C TYR A 105 -10.12 -1.89 3.01
N LEU A 106 -9.75 -1.11 2.00
CA LEU A 106 -10.66 -0.56 0.99
C LEU A 106 -10.58 -1.34 -0.31
N TYR A 107 -11.71 -1.38 -1.02
CA TYR A 107 -11.79 -2.00 -2.34
C TYR A 107 -11.92 -0.96 -3.45
N ASP A 108 -10.90 -0.84 -4.29
CA ASP A 108 -10.84 0.05 -5.46
C ASP A 108 -11.28 -0.74 -6.70
N GLU A 109 -12.60 -0.99 -6.81
CA GLU A 109 -13.17 -1.79 -7.90
C GLU A 109 -12.91 -1.19 -9.29
N ALA A 110 -12.94 0.13 -9.40
CA ALA A 110 -12.69 0.85 -10.65
C ALA A 110 -11.21 0.88 -11.04
N GLN A 111 -10.31 0.62 -10.08
CA GLN A 111 -8.86 0.66 -10.24
C GLN A 111 -8.29 2.06 -10.53
N GLU A 112 -9.13 3.09 -10.38
CA GLU A 112 -8.75 4.47 -10.66
C GLU A 112 -7.84 5.04 -9.55
N THR A 113 -8.04 4.60 -8.30
CA THR A 113 -7.15 4.99 -7.21
C THR A 113 -5.74 4.44 -7.43
N ALA A 114 -5.60 3.17 -7.80
CA ALA A 114 -4.30 2.60 -8.13
C ALA A 114 -3.60 3.34 -9.28
N LYS A 115 -4.36 3.74 -10.31
CA LYS A 115 -3.82 4.53 -11.43
C LYS A 115 -3.36 5.91 -10.97
N ALA A 116 -4.15 6.60 -10.15
CA ALA A 116 -3.82 7.94 -9.65
C ALA A 116 -2.54 7.93 -8.81
N TYR A 117 -2.37 6.90 -7.97
CA TYR A 117 -1.15 6.69 -7.18
C TYR A 117 0.03 6.13 -8.00
N ARG A 118 -0.21 5.73 -9.25
CA ARG A 118 0.76 5.02 -10.09
C ARG A 118 1.28 3.73 -9.44
N ALA A 119 0.43 3.09 -8.65
CA ALA A 119 0.74 1.81 -8.02
C ALA A 119 0.83 0.70 -9.09
N ALA A 120 1.84 -0.14 -9.02
CA ALA A 120 2.08 -1.19 -10.01
C ALA A 120 2.08 -2.59 -9.42
N CYS A 121 2.36 -2.73 -8.12
CA CYS A 121 2.52 -4.01 -7.45
C CYS A 121 1.85 -4.01 -6.07
N THR A 122 1.79 -5.18 -5.47
CA THR A 122 1.41 -5.37 -4.07
C THR A 122 2.49 -6.20 -3.35
N PRO A 123 2.97 -5.75 -2.15
CA PRO A 123 2.63 -4.48 -1.51
C PRO A 123 3.33 -3.29 -2.16
N ASP A 124 2.70 -2.10 -2.16
CA ASP A 124 3.31 -0.84 -2.58
C ASP A 124 2.96 0.24 -1.55
N PHE A 125 3.91 1.08 -1.15
CA PHE A 125 3.77 1.97 0.00
C PHE A 125 3.94 3.43 -0.41
N PHE A 126 3.03 4.29 0.09
CA PHE A 126 3.05 5.73 -0.14
C PHE A 126 2.80 6.45 1.19
N LEU A 127 3.80 7.18 1.69
CA LEU A 127 3.69 7.95 2.93
C LEU A 127 3.61 9.44 2.60
N PHE A 128 2.60 10.08 3.16
CA PHE A 128 2.36 11.52 3.03
C PHE A 128 2.53 12.20 4.39
N GLY A 129 3.13 13.38 4.37
CA GLY A 129 3.25 14.24 5.54
C GLY A 129 1.91 14.86 5.97
N LYS A 130 1.95 15.72 6.98
CA LYS A 130 0.78 16.43 7.50
C LYS A 130 0.08 17.30 6.44
N ASP A 131 0.84 17.85 5.52
CA ASP A 131 0.38 18.63 4.37
C ASP A 131 -0.13 17.79 3.20
N ARG A 132 -0.21 16.46 3.39
CA ARG A 132 -0.59 15.47 2.36
C ARG A 132 0.31 15.47 1.13
N LYS A 133 1.55 15.91 1.28
CA LYS A 133 2.56 15.77 0.25
C LYS A 133 3.36 14.47 0.44
N LEU A 134 3.64 13.81 -0.69
CA LEU A 134 4.37 12.55 -0.71
C LEU A 134 5.81 12.75 -0.21
N VAL A 135 6.18 12.04 0.84
CA VAL A 135 7.54 12.08 1.42
C VAL A 135 8.29 10.76 1.28
N TYR A 136 7.55 9.66 1.10
CA TYR A 136 8.14 8.33 0.86
C TYR A 136 7.27 7.51 -0.08
N ARG A 137 7.91 6.83 -1.01
CA ARG A 137 7.32 5.74 -1.79
C ARG A 137 8.37 4.65 -1.98
N GLY A 138 7.96 3.40 -1.87
CA GLY A 138 8.93 2.32 -2.02
C GLY A 138 8.61 1.10 -1.17
N GLN A 139 9.67 0.37 -0.81
CA GLN A 139 9.57 -0.92 -0.13
C GLN A 139 9.34 -0.79 1.39
N LEU A 140 8.84 -1.87 1.99
CA LEU A 140 8.78 -2.00 3.46
C LEU A 140 10.20 -2.14 4.04
N ASP A 141 10.95 -3.08 3.47
CA ASP A 141 12.35 -3.40 3.76
C ASP A 141 12.95 -4.23 2.60
N SER A 142 14.16 -4.70 2.79
CA SER A 142 14.88 -5.51 1.80
C SER A 142 14.50 -6.99 1.78
N SER A 143 13.62 -7.46 2.69
CA SER A 143 13.18 -8.86 2.74
C SER A 143 12.33 -9.25 1.53
N ARG A 144 12.42 -10.50 1.13
CA ARG A 144 11.63 -11.05 0.01
C ARG A 144 11.24 -12.50 0.34
N PRO A 145 10.12 -13.00 -0.19
CA PRO A 145 9.76 -14.40 -0.06
C PRO A 145 10.92 -15.30 -0.50
N GLY A 146 11.31 -16.23 0.36
CA GLY A 146 12.43 -17.14 0.11
C GLY A 146 13.83 -16.57 0.38
N SER A 147 13.96 -15.30 0.78
CA SER A 147 15.24 -14.77 1.26
C SER A 147 15.47 -15.09 2.73
N ASN A 148 16.74 -15.07 3.15
CA ASN A 148 17.12 -15.19 4.56
C ASN A 148 17.09 -13.83 5.29
N THR A 149 16.70 -12.75 4.61
CA THR A 149 16.60 -11.41 5.20
C THR A 149 15.35 -11.34 6.07
N PRO A 150 15.46 -10.97 7.35
CA PRO A 150 14.30 -10.87 8.22
C PRO A 150 13.37 -9.72 7.79
N VAL A 151 12.08 -9.88 8.04
CA VAL A 151 11.08 -8.82 7.85
C VAL A 151 11.14 -7.89 9.05
N THR A 152 11.58 -6.67 8.84
CA THR A 152 11.78 -5.65 9.90
C THR A 152 10.98 -4.38 9.67
N GLY A 153 10.61 -4.09 8.42
CA GLY A 153 10.00 -2.82 8.03
C GLY A 153 10.95 -1.63 8.09
N GLU A 154 12.27 -1.84 8.12
CA GLU A 154 13.28 -0.82 8.43
C GLU A 154 13.19 0.45 7.57
N ASP A 155 12.98 0.31 6.26
CA ASP A 155 12.94 1.46 5.36
C ASP A 155 11.67 2.32 5.59
N LEU A 156 10.52 1.67 5.69
CA LEU A 156 9.26 2.37 5.94
C LEU A 156 9.17 2.93 7.36
N ARG A 157 9.67 2.20 8.36
CA ARG A 157 9.74 2.66 9.76
C ARG A 157 10.62 3.89 9.88
N ALA A 158 11.79 3.92 9.26
CA ALA A 158 12.67 5.08 9.27
C ALA A 158 11.97 6.32 8.66
N ALA A 159 11.20 6.13 7.58
CA ALA A 159 10.43 7.22 6.97
C ALA A 159 9.30 7.71 7.89
N LEU A 160 8.54 6.80 8.52
CA LEU A 160 7.47 7.13 9.46
C LEU A 160 8.01 7.87 10.70
N ASP A 161 9.11 7.41 11.25
CA ASP A 161 9.75 8.04 12.41
C ASP A 161 10.25 9.45 12.06
N ALA A 162 10.90 9.61 10.90
CA ALA A 162 11.36 10.92 10.44
C ALA A 162 10.21 11.92 10.32
N VAL A 163 9.07 11.51 9.72
CA VAL A 163 7.88 12.36 9.59
C VAL A 163 7.33 12.78 10.95
N LEU A 164 7.19 11.83 11.88
CA LEU A 164 6.66 12.10 13.22
C LEU A 164 7.59 12.98 14.08
N GLU A 165 8.89 12.91 13.81
CA GLU A 165 9.90 13.75 14.47
C GLU A 165 10.12 15.10 13.76
N GLY A 166 9.40 15.37 12.67
CA GLY A 166 9.56 16.60 11.88
C GLY A 166 10.92 16.68 11.15
N LYS A 167 11.53 15.53 10.90
CA LYS A 167 12.81 15.40 10.19
C LYS A 167 12.59 15.12 8.70
N PRO A 168 13.54 15.48 7.84
CA PRO A 168 13.47 15.12 6.42
C PRO A 168 13.56 13.60 6.24
N VAL A 169 12.73 13.06 5.34
CA VAL A 169 12.82 11.67 4.91
C VAL A 169 13.93 11.54 3.85
N ALA A 170 14.67 10.43 3.87
CA ALA A 170 15.74 10.19 2.91
C ALA A 170 15.21 10.22 1.46
N GLU A 171 15.87 10.99 0.60
CA GLU A 171 15.47 11.13 -0.82
C GLU A 171 15.72 9.84 -1.63
N LYS A 172 16.81 9.12 -1.31
CA LYS A 172 17.16 7.86 -1.98
C LYS A 172 16.29 6.74 -1.42
N GLN A 173 15.21 6.43 -2.14
CA GLN A 173 14.23 5.40 -1.80
C GLN A 173 14.32 4.23 -2.75
N ARG A 174 14.02 3.03 -2.25
CA ARG A 174 14.07 1.78 -3.02
C ARG A 174 12.66 1.37 -3.43
N ALA A 175 12.50 0.94 -4.69
CA ALA A 175 11.22 0.47 -5.20
C ALA A 175 10.72 -0.76 -4.41
N SER A 176 9.43 -0.81 -4.13
CA SER A 176 8.75 -2.06 -3.77
C SER A 176 8.91 -3.08 -4.88
N ILE A 177 8.98 -4.34 -4.50
CA ILE A 177 8.87 -5.47 -5.43
C ILE A 177 7.76 -6.38 -4.91
N GLY A 178 6.81 -6.69 -5.77
CA GLY A 178 5.67 -7.52 -5.42
C GLY A 178 5.03 -8.20 -6.64
N CYS A 179 3.82 -8.70 -6.48
CA CYS A 179 3.02 -9.15 -7.61
C CYS A 179 2.40 -7.93 -8.31
N ASN A 180 2.32 -7.96 -9.64
CA ASN A 180 1.58 -6.92 -10.37
C ASN A 180 0.12 -6.84 -9.89
N ILE A 181 -0.43 -5.62 -9.86
CA ILE A 181 -1.87 -5.41 -9.70
C ILE A 181 -2.59 -6.15 -10.83
N LYS A 182 -3.69 -6.83 -10.49
CA LYS A 182 -4.49 -7.59 -11.44
C LYS A 182 -5.53 -6.67 -12.06
N TRP A 183 -5.11 -6.01 -13.14
CA TRP A 183 -5.97 -5.11 -13.87
C TRP A 183 -7.13 -5.84 -14.54
N LYS A 184 -8.28 -5.21 -14.61
CA LYS A 184 -9.38 -5.65 -15.49
C LYS A 184 -8.92 -5.56 -16.95
N ALA A 185 -9.34 -6.48 -17.78
CA ALA A 185 -8.98 -6.48 -19.20
C ALA A 185 -9.38 -5.15 -19.88
N GLY A 186 -8.41 -4.50 -20.51
CA GLY A 186 -8.59 -3.19 -21.15
C GLY A 186 -8.53 -2.00 -20.20
N ASN A 187 -8.29 -2.22 -18.90
CA ASN A 187 -8.12 -1.18 -17.90
C ASN A 187 -6.67 -0.99 -17.45
N GLU A 188 -5.75 -1.69 -18.10
CA GLU A 188 -4.32 -1.60 -17.78
C GLU A 188 -3.78 -0.19 -18.04
N PRO A 189 -3.06 0.42 -17.09
CA PRO A 189 -2.46 1.72 -17.31
C PRO A 189 -1.25 1.64 -18.24
N GLY A 190 -0.90 2.76 -18.88
CA GLY A 190 0.23 2.83 -19.81
C GLY A 190 1.60 2.48 -19.20
N TYR A 191 1.72 2.47 -17.87
CA TYR A 191 2.92 2.03 -17.16
C TYR A 191 2.91 0.53 -16.79
N PHE A 192 1.85 -0.20 -17.11
CA PHE A 192 1.76 -1.63 -16.84
C PHE A 192 2.83 -2.39 -17.63
N ASN A 193 3.61 -3.19 -16.92
CA ASN A 193 4.62 -4.06 -17.52
C ASN A 193 4.21 -5.54 -17.36
N PRO A 194 3.64 -6.17 -18.39
CA PRO A 194 3.22 -7.56 -18.32
C PRO A 194 4.40 -8.54 -18.21
N ALA A 195 5.59 -8.16 -18.62
CA ALA A 195 6.80 -8.99 -18.50
C ALA A 195 7.38 -8.98 -17.08
N GLY A 196 7.09 -7.93 -16.31
CA GLY A 196 7.62 -7.75 -14.95
C GLY A 196 9.10 -7.40 -14.92
N VAL A 197 9.70 -7.67 -13.75
CA VAL A 197 11.13 -7.47 -13.51
C VAL A 197 11.83 -8.80 -13.24
N PRO A 198 13.13 -8.94 -13.56
CA PRO A 198 13.93 -10.14 -13.33
C PRO A 198 13.92 -10.62 -11.87
#